data_aa4ca0e6abde92a0289aa51a7fe91dbd
#
_entry.id   aa4ca0e6abde92a0289aa51a7fe91dbd
#
_cell.length_a   1.000
_cell.length_b   1.000
_cell.length_c   1.000
_cell.angle_alpha   90.00
_cell.angle_beta   90.00
_cell.angle_gamma   90.00
#
_symmetry.space_group_name_H-M   'P 1'
#
loop_
_entity.id
_entity.type
_entity.pdbx_description
1 polymer ?
#
loop_
_entity_poly.entity_id
_entity_poly.type
_entity_poly.pdbx_seq_one_letter_code
_entity_poly.pdbx_strand_id
1 'polypeptide(L)'
;IYNTIEEQIAPKYYARDTDGIPHEWVSSVKRCVADIASNFTTNRMLTDYENRFYDKLAARKREMSAEAYRMAREIAAWKRKVSAAWDQVRIVDVQRVKIDKEAVCVGEKYQFAVTLDIANLRPEDIGVEMVIAQQIVGGQNANVMHTIGLKHTKTEGSRVTYALDYTPDEAGTFDVALRIFPVNPHLPHRMDFALVKWA
;
A
#
# COMPACT_ATOMS: atom_id res chain seq x y z
N ILE A 1 -17.73 19.98 21.68
CA ILE A 1 -16.73 20.98 22.16
C ILE A 1 -17.34 21.81 23.28
N TYR A 2 -18.49 22.47 23.09
CA TYR A 2 -19.11 23.33 24.13
C TYR A 2 -19.38 22.59 25.45
N ASN A 3 -20.06 21.46 25.39
CA ASN A 3 -20.32 20.60 26.55
C ASN A 3 -19.02 20.19 27.28
N THR A 4 -17.96 19.90 26.53
CA THR A 4 -16.65 19.56 27.12
C THR A 4 -16.05 20.75 27.89
N ILE A 5 -16.18 21.95 27.33
CA ILE A 5 -15.69 23.17 27.98
C ILE A 5 -16.49 23.46 29.26
N GLU A 6 -17.82 23.43 29.15
CA GLU A 6 -18.73 23.83 30.24
C GLU A 6 -18.78 22.79 31.36
N GLU A 7 -18.82 21.48 31.01
CA GLU A 7 -19.04 20.42 31.99
C GLU A 7 -17.75 19.79 32.52
N GLN A 8 -16.65 19.86 31.78
CA GLN A 8 -15.41 19.18 32.13
C GLN A 8 -14.22 20.13 32.38
N ILE A 9 -14.05 21.15 31.55
CA ILE A 9 -12.88 22.03 31.64
C ILE A 9 -13.12 23.16 32.67
N ALA A 10 -14.19 23.92 32.50
CA ALA A 10 -14.48 25.05 33.35
C ALA A 10 -14.59 24.69 34.86
N PRO A 11 -15.31 23.60 35.24
CA PRO A 11 -15.36 23.20 36.65
C PRO A 11 -13.97 22.90 37.22
N LYS A 12 -13.13 22.19 36.53
CA LYS A 12 -11.76 21.85 37.00
C LYS A 12 -10.88 23.07 37.11
N TYR A 13 -11.03 24.04 36.21
CA TYR A 13 -10.23 25.26 36.23
C TYR A 13 -10.62 26.24 37.35
N TYR A 14 -11.92 26.36 37.59
CA TYR A 14 -12.44 27.32 38.58
C TYR A 14 -12.59 26.75 39.99
N ALA A 15 -12.64 25.44 40.19
CA ALA A 15 -12.65 24.82 41.50
C ALA A 15 -11.27 24.97 42.15
N ARG A 16 -11.21 25.84 43.18
CA ARG A 16 -9.96 26.17 43.90
C ARG A 16 -10.08 25.84 45.37
N ASP A 17 -8.99 25.44 45.99
CA ASP A 17 -8.90 25.26 47.43
C ASP A 17 -8.73 26.60 48.18
N THR A 18 -8.49 26.51 49.49
CA THR A 18 -8.27 27.69 50.38
C THR A 18 -7.05 28.52 50.00
N ASP A 19 -6.06 27.89 49.35
CA ASP A 19 -4.82 28.51 48.86
C ASP A 19 -4.93 29.00 47.41
N GLY A 20 -6.12 28.87 46.79
CA GLY A 20 -6.42 29.32 45.45
C GLY A 20 -5.90 28.35 44.36
N ILE A 21 -5.54 27.12 44.71
CA ILE A 21 -4.94 26.12 43.77
C ILE A 21 -6.04 25.25 43.15
N PRO A 22 -6.14 25.17 41.80
CA PRO A 22 -7.07 24.29 41.12
C PRO A 22 -6.44 22.89 40.92
N HIS A 23 -6.47 22.04 41.94
CA HIS A 23 -5.77 20.75 41.97
C HIS A 23 -6.12 19.81 40.80
N GLU A 24 -7.37 19.71 40.38
CA GLU A 24 -7.79 18.86 39.25
C GLU A 24 -7.25 19.40 37.92
N TRP A 25 -7.23 20.74 37.78
CA TRP A 25 -6.63 21.37 36.59
C TRP A 25 -5.12 21.16 36.55
N VAL A 26 -4.42 21.34 37.67
CA VAL A 26 -2.98 21.07 37.79
C VAL A 26 -2.66 19.62 37.48
N SER A 27 -3.49 18.65 37.93
CA SER A 27 -3.35 17.25 37.60
C SER A 27 -3.51 17.01 36.09
N SER A 28 -4.47 17.66 35.45
CA SER A 28 -4.67 17.58 33.99
C SER A 28 -3.49 18.18 33.22
N VAL A 29 -2.92 19.29 33.67
CA VAL A 29 -1.71 19.91 33.08
C VAL A 29 -0.50 18.96 33.20
N LYS A 30 -0.27 18.40 34.41
CA LYS A 30 0.83 17.44 34.62
C LYS A 30 0.73 16.23 33.69
N ARG A 31 -0.47 15.67 33.50
CA ARG A 31 -0.72 14.57 32.58
C ARG A 31 -0.46 15.00 31.14
N CYS A 32 -0.94 16.17 30.73
CA CYS A 32 -0.69 16.71 29.40
C CYS A 32 0.81 16.85 29.10
N VAL A 33 1.58 17.37 30.08
CA VAL A 33 3.05 17.46 29.93
C VAL A 33 3.69 16.09 29.85
N ALA A 34 3.28 15.15 30.68
CA ALA A 34 3.87 13.79 30.67
C ALA A 34 3.54 13.01 29.39
N ASP A 35 2.30 13.03 28.93
CA ASP A 35 1.83 12.15 27.86
C ASP A 35 1.94 12.79 26.47
N ILE A 36 1.78 14.11 26.38
CA ILE A 36 1.70 14.83 25.10
C ILE A 36 3.00 15.58 24.83
N ALA A 37 3.43 16.46 25.73
CA ALA A 37 4.57 17.33 25.45
C ALA A 37 5.88 16.56 25.24
N SER A 38 6.07 15.43 25.93
CA SER A 38 7.23 14.56 25.73
C SER A 38 7.26 13.90 24.35
N ASN A 39 6.08 13.60 23.78
CA ASN A 39 5.95 12.89 22.53
C ASN A 39 5.75 13.79 21.29
N PHE A 40 5.28 15.02 21.49
CA PHE A 40 4.96 15.96 20.40
C PHE A 40 5.88 17.18 20.40
N THR A 41 7.19 16.92 20.44
CA THR A 41 8.23 17.96 20.36
C THR A 41 8.63 18.23 18.91
N THR A 42 9.04 19.46 18.60
CA THR A 42 9.64 19.82 17.31
C THR A 42 10.88 18.99 17.00
N ASN A 43 11.68 18.69 18.01
CA ASN A 43 12.88 17.85 17.83
C ASN A 43 12.52 16.45 17.34
N ARG A 44 11.52 15.78 17.95
CA ARG A 44 11.03 14.49 17.48
C ARG A 44 10.47 14.58 16.06
N MET A 45 9.68 15.62 15.78
CA MET A 45 9.11 15.85 14.45
C MET A 45 10.21 16.00 13.38
N LEU A 46 11.25 16.78 13.65
CA LEU A 46 12.39 16.94 12.73
C LEU A 46 13.12 15.61 12.52
N THR A 47 13.43 14.89 13.60
CA THR A 47 14.06 13.56 13.51
C THR A 47 13.22 12.57 12.69
N ASP A 48 11.90 12.57 12.88
CA ASP A 48 11.01 11.75 12.07
C ASP A 48 11.05 12.14 10.60
N TYR A 49 11.08 13.43 10.26
CA TYR A 49 11.17 13.91 8.88
C TYR A 49 12.52 13.58 8.24
N GLU A 50 13.63 13.76 8.95
CA GLU A 50 14.95 13.39 8.47
C GLU A 50 15.02 11.90 8.14
N ASN A 51 14.70 11.03 9.10
CA ASN A 51 14.81 9.58 8.94
C ASN A 51 13.80 9.00 7.93
N ARG A 52 12.58 9.51 7.89
CA ARG A 52 11.51 8.96 7.04
C ARG A 52 11.54 9.49 5.62
N PHE A 53 11.96 10.75 5.41
CA PHE A 53 11.84 11.42 4.13
C PHE A 53 13.15 12.01 3.62
N TYR A 54 13.78 12.93 4.35
CA TYR A 54 14.86 13.75 3.80
C TYR A 54 16.10 12.94 3.46
N ASP A 55 16.55 12.05 4.33
CA ASP A 55 17.72 11.21 4.07
C ASP A 55 17.51 10.26 2.90
N LYS A 56 16.31 9.66 2.80
CA LYS A 56 15.94 8.79 1.68
C LYS A 56 15.89 9.54 0.38
N LEU A 57 15.30 10.75 0.38
CA LEU A 57 15.22 11.60 -0.82
C LEU A 57 16.59 12.12 -1.23
N ALA A 58 17.44 12.48 -0.28
CA ALA A 58 18.81 12.90 -0.55
C ALA A 58 19.66 11.77 -1.15
N ALA A 59 19.56 10.56 -0.61
CA ALA A 59 20.19 9.37 -1.18
C ALA A 59 19.73 9.13 -2.61
N ARG A 60 18.40 9.10 -2.84
CA ARG A 60 17.83 8.93 -4.17
C ARG A 60 18.24 10.03 -5.15
N LYS A 61 18.29 11.29 -4.71
CA LYS A 61 18.79 12.38 -5.55
C LYS A 61 20.22 12.13 -6.02
N ARG A 62 21.11 11.66 -5.13
CA ARG A 62 22.51 11.31 -5.49
C ARG A 62 22.54 10.20 -6.55
N GLU A 63 21.78 9.12 -6.36
CA GLU A 63 21.68 8.02 -7.33
C GLU A 63 21.16 8.49 -8.68
N MET A 64 20.07 9.27 -8.69
CA MET A 64 19.44 9.76 -9.91
C MET A 64 20.32 10.73 -10.69
N SER A 65 21.16 11.54 -10.00
CA SER A 65 22.08 12.51 -10.63
C SER A 65 23.44 11.92 -11.03
N ALA A 66 23.77 10.72 -10.54
CA ALA A 66 25.03 10.07 -10.86
C ALA A 66 25.14 9.77 -12.37
N GLU A 67 26.39 9.70 -12.86
CA GLU A 67 26.71 9.34 -14.24
C GLU A 67 25.90 10.15 -15.28
N ALA A 68 25.87 11.46 -15.10
CA ALA A 68 25.11 12.39 -15.93
C ALA A 68 23.63 11.97 -16.10
N TYR A 69 22.99 11.61 -14.98
CA TYR A 69 21.57 11.20 -14.91
C TYR A 69 21.27 9.87 -15.66
N ARG A 70 22.19 8.92 -15.70
CA ARG A 70 22.00 7.65 -16.39
C ARG A 70 20.72 6.96 -15.97
N MET A 71 20.52 6.72 -14.66
CA MET A 71 19.33 6.07 -14.12
C MET A 71 18.03 6.81 -14.49
N ALA A 72 18.04 8.13 -14.41
CA ALA A 72 16.86 8.93 -14.79
C ALA A 72 16.48 8.75 -16.26
N ARG A 73 17.49 8.74 -17.16
CA ARG A 73 17.28 8.50 -18.59
C ARG A 73 16.77 7.08 -18.86
N GLU A 74 17.31 6.07 -18.17
CA GLU A 74 16.88 4.67 -18.29
C GLU A 74 15.42 4.49 -17.86
N ILE A 75 15.02 5.06 -16.71
CA ILE A 75 13.63 5.05 -16.25
C ILE A 75 12.72 5.77 -17.25
N ALA A 76 13.12 6.92 -17.76
CA ALA A 76 12.32 7.66 -18.74
C ALA A 76 12.15 6.88 -20.07
N ALA A 77 13.22 6.22 -20.54
CA ALA A 77 13.14 5.37 -21.72
C ALA A 77 12.25 4.14 -21.49
N TRP A 78 12.38 3.50 -20.33
CA TRP A 78 11.53 2.40 -19.92
C TRP A 78 10.06 2.81 -19.83
N LYS A 79 9.73 3.94 -19.18
CA LYS A 79 8.35 4.45 -19.13
C LYS A 79 7.75 4.67 -20.52
N ARG A 80 8.51 5.27 -21.45
CA ARG A 80 8.06 5.45 -22.84
C ARG A 80 7.79 4.11 -23.54
N LYS A 81 8.71 3.15 -23.40
CA LYS A 81 8.56 1.79 -23.97
C LYS A 81 7.30 1.12 -23.45
N VAL A 82 7.10 1.11 -22.13
CA VAL A 82 5.94 0.47 -21.51
C VAL A 82 4.64 1.18 -21.90
N SER A 83 4.60 2.51 -21.89
CA SER A 83 3.39 3.27 -22.32
C SER A 83 2.99 2.94 -23.75
N ALA A 84 3.95 2.84 -24.68
CA ALA A 84 3.67 2.53 -26.08
C ALA A 84 3.14 1.09 -26.29
N ALA A 85 3.54 0.15 -25.43
CA ALA A 85 3.12 -1.25 -25.51
C ALA A 85 1.91 -1.58 -24.64
N TRP A 86 1.54 -0.74 -23.68
CA TRP A 86 0.57 -1.07 -22.63
C TRP A 86 -0.80 -1.46 -23.14
N ASP A 87 -1.29 -0.81 -24.18
CA ASP A 87 -2.60 -1.14 -24.77
C ASP A 87 -2.62 -2.50 -25.47
N GLN A 88 -1.44 -3.01 -25.85
CA GLN A 88 -1.29 -4.32 -26.46
C GLN A 88 -1.15 -5.45 -25.44
N VAL A 89 -0.86 -5.13 -24.18
CA VAL A 89 -0.85 -6.13 -23.10
C VAL A 89 -2.26 -6.65 -22.88
N ARG A 90 -2.46 -7.96 -23.06
CA ARG A 90 -3.77 -8.61 -22.98
C ARG A 90 -3.73 -9.81 -22.06
N ILE A 91 -4.83 -10.02 -21.35
CA ILE A 91 -5.06 -11.24 -20.60
C ILE A 91 -5.55 -12.29 -21.59
N VAL A 92 -4.78 -13.37 -21.70
CA VAL A 92 -5.08 -14.48 -22.64
C VAL A 92 -5.91 -15.55 -21.95
N ASP A 93 -5.54 -15.89 -20.70
CA ASP A 93 -6.19 -16.96 -19.95
C ASP A 93 -6.02 -16.72 -18.44
N VAL A 94 -7.03 -17.13 -17.66
CA VAL A 94 -6.99 -17.13 -16.19
C VAL A 94 -7.42 -18.51 -15.72
N GLN A 95 -6.48 -19.24 -15.13
CA GLN A 95 -6.70 -20.59 -14.62
C GLN A 95 -6.86 -20.57 -13.09
N ARG A 96 -7.89 -21.27 -12.62
CA ARG A 96 -8.15 -21.53 -11.22
C ARG A 96 -8.18 -23.04 -11.02
N VAL A 97 -7.08 -23.61 -10.54
CA VAL A 97 -6.98 -25.06 -10.34
C VAL A 97 -7.52 -25.43 -8.97
N LYS A 98 -8.35 -26.47 -8.91
CA LYS A 98 -9.08 -26.98 -7.72
C LYS A 98 -10.26 -26.13 -7.22
N ILE A 99 -10.69 -25.11 -7.93
CA ILE A 99 -11.91 -24.37 -7.59
C ILE A 99 -13.05 -24.86 -8.49
N ASP A 100 -13.43 -26.10 -8.36
CA ASP A 100 -14.64 -26.66 -9.00
C ASP A 100 -15.90 -26.51 -8.14
N LYS A 101 -15.75 -25.93 -6.94
CA LYS A 101 -16.83 -25.73 -5.96
C LYS A 101 -17.09 -24.23 -5.76
N GLU A 102 -18.34 -23.91 -5.48
CA GLU A 102 -18.77 -22.53 -5.14
C GLU A 102 -18.11 -21.97 -3.89
N ALA A 103 -17.47 -22.82 -3.06
CA ALA A 103 -16.81 -22.42 -1.83
C ALA A 103 -15.35 -22.91 -1.77
N VAL A 104 -14.48 -22.00 -1.37
CA VAL A 104 -13.07 -22.24 -1.09
C VAL A 104 -12.91 -22.58 0.38
N CYS A 105 -12.24 -23.72 0.68
CA CYS A 105 -12.05 -24.18 2.07
C CYS A 105 -10.79 -23.57 2.68
N VAL A 106 -10.91 -23.13 3.93
CA VAL A 106 -9.76 -22.67 4.74
C VAL A 106 -8.78 -23.82 4.94
N GLY A 107 -7.49 -23.56 4.81
CA GLY A 107 -6.42 -24.52 4.98
C GLY A 107 -6.13 -25.40 3.76
N GLU A 108 -6.95 -25.37 2.70
CA GLU A 108 -6.66 -26.07 1.45
C GLU A 108 -5.80 -25.23 0.50
N LYS A 109 -4.95 -25.90 -0.28
CA LYS A 109 -4.08 -25.25 -1.25
C LYS A 109 -4.75 -25.12 -2.61
N TYR A 110 -4.81 -23.89 -3.11
CA TYR A 110 -5.34 -23.53 -4.43
C TYR A 110 -4.24 -22.98 -5.31
N GLN A 111 -4.36 -23.18 -6.63
CA GLN A 111 -3.43 -22.63 -7.59
C GLN A 111 -4.15 -21.65 -8.51
N PHE A 112 -3.56 -20.49 -8.66
CA PHE A 112 -3.98 -19.47 -9.61
C PHE A 112 -2.88 -19.26 -10.63
N ALA A 113 -3.26 -19.20 -11.90
CA ALA A 113 -2.34 -18.82 -12.95
C ALA A 113 -3.01 -17.87 -13.92
N VAL A 114 -2.25 -16.93 -14.44
CA VAL A 114 -2.68 -16.02 -15.49
C VAL A 114 -1.64 -16.01 -16.60
N THR A 115 -2.11 -16.16 -17.83
CA THR A 115 -1.29 -16.02 -19.02
C THR A 115 -1.60 -14.69 -19.69
N LEU A 116 -0.58 -13.90 -19.88
CA LEU A 116 -0.64 -12.58 -20.52
C LEU A 116 0.09 -12.62 -21.86
N ASP A 117 -0.42 -11.93 -22.88
CA ASP A 117 0.37 -11.48 -24.01
C ASP A 117 0.95 -10.11 -23.65
N ILE A 118 2.26 -10.03 -23.54
CA ILE A 118 2.97 -8.82 -23.10
C ILE A 118 3.61 -8.04 -24.26
N ALA A 119 3.24 -8.38 -25.50
CA ALA A 119 3.76 -7.78 -26.72
C ALA A 119 5.30 -7.82 -26.77
N ASN A 120 5.96 -6.65 -26.79
CA ASN A 120 7.43 -6.52 -26.84
C ASN A 120 8.05 -6.16 -25.48
N LEU A 121 7.28 -6.28 -24.38
CA LEU A 121 7.77 -6.07 -23.03
C LEU A 121 8.50 -7.34 -22.54
N ARG A 122 9.25 -7.19 -21.45
CA ARG A 122 9.90 -8.31 -20.78
C ARG A 122 9.05 -8.76 -19.59
N PRO A 123 9.13 -10.04 -19.17
CA PRO A 123 8.42 -10.51 -17.97
C PRO A 123 8.70 -9.67 -16.73
N GLU A 124 9.94 -9.16 -16.59
CA GLU A 124 10.37 -8.33 -15.46
C GLU A 124 9.76 -6.92 -15.48
N ASP A 125 9.24 -6.48 -16.63
CA ASP A 125 8.59 -5.19 -16.78
C ASP A 125 7.12 -5.22 -16.26
N ILE A 126 6.58 -6.44 -15.95
CA ILE A 126 5.19 -6.68 -15.57
C ILE A 126 5.10 -7.34 -14.19
N GLY A 127 4.31 -6.75 -13.32
CA GLY A 127 3.87 -7.34 -12.07
C GLY A 127 2.43 -7.82 -12.14
N VAL A 128 2.16 -8.94 -11.50
CA VAL A 128 0.80 -9.49 -11.34
C VAL A 128 0.58 -9.78 -9.88
N GLU A 129 -0.55 -9.35 -9.34
CA GLU A 129 -0.93 -9.66 -7.96
C GLU A 129 -2.41 -10.04 -7.87
N MET A 130 -2.71 -10.93 -6.97
CA MET A 130 -4.06 -11.23 -6.53
C MET A 130 -4.46 -10.23 -5.46
N VAL A 131 -5.60 -9.60 -5.65
CA VAL A 131 -6.20 -8.66 -4.69
C VAL A 131 -7.41 -9.34 -4.09
N ILE A 132 -7.40 -9.47 -2.77
CA ILE A 132 -8.51 -10.03 -1.99
C ILE A 132 -9.16 -8.86 -1.25
N ALA A 133 -10.45 -8.67 -1.46
CA ALA A 133 -11.20 -7.58 -0.88
C ALA A 133 -12.49 -8.08 -0.24
N GLN A 134 -12.95 -7.40 0.80
CA GLN A 134 -14.23 -7.62 1.44
C GLN A 134 -15.16 -6.46 1.12
N GLN A 135 -16.39 -6.77 0.69
CA GLN A 135 -17.40 -5.74 0.44
C GLN A 135 -17.84 -5.10 1.75
N ILE A 136 -17.89 -3.77 1.76
CA ILE A 136 -18.45 -3.03 2.90
C ILE A 136 -19.97 -3.05 2.75
N VAL A 137 -20.67 -3.63 3.73
CA VAL A 137 -22.13 -3.72 3.73
C VAL A 137 -22.75 -2.32 3.57
N GLY A 138 -23.54 -2.15 2.51
CA GLY A 138 -24.20 -0.88 2.17
C GLY A 138 -23.32 0.16 1.48
N GLY A 139 -22.07 -0.17 1.12
CA GLY A 139 -21.13 0.70 0.43
C GLY A 139 -20.86 0.27 -1.02
N GLN A 140 -20.43 1.24 -1.85
CA GLN A 140 -19.91 0.96 -3.20
C GLN A 140 -18.41 0.62 -3.19
N ASN A 141 -17.75 0.69 -2.04
CA ASN A 141 -16.32 0.48 -1.87
C ASN A 141 -16.04 -0.89 -1.26
N ALA A 142 -15.01 -1.57 -1.75
CA ALA A 142 -14.45 -2.77 -1.17
C ALA A 142 -13.22 -2.42 -0.32
N ASN A 143 -13.09 -3.05 0.84
CA ASN A 143 -11.88 -2.95 1.66
C ASN A 143 -10.88 -4.00 1.20
N VAL A 144 -9.72 -3.56 0.69
CA VAL A 144 -8.64 -4.47 0.31
C VAL A 144 -8.00 -5.04 1.57
N MET A 145 -8.14 -6.35 1.75
CA MET A 145 -7.59 -7.10 2.88
C MET A 145 -6.15 -7.53 2.61
N HIS A 146 -5.92 -8.17 1.45
CA HIS A 146 -4.62 -8.72 1.09
C HIS A 146 -4.28 -8.47 -0.37
N THR A 147 -2.98 -8.31 -0.67
CA THR A 147 -2.43 -8.32 -2.02
C THR A 147 -1.26 -9.30 -2.06
N ILE A 148 -1.32 -10.28 -2.96
CA ILE A 148 -0.34 -11.36 -3.04
C ILE A 148 0.23 -11.41 -4.45
N GLY A 149 1.55 -11.23 -4.60
CA GLY A 149 2.22 -11.24 -5.90
C GLY A 149 2.28 -12.65 -6.51
N LEU A 150 1.95 -12.75 -7.80
CA LEU A 150 2.17 -13.96 -8.60
C LEU A 150 3.61 -13.98 -9.10
N LYS A 151 4.18 -15.18 -9.20
CA LYS A 151 5.54 -15.39 -9.71
C LYS A 151 5.50 -15.76 -11.19
N HIS A 152 6.42 -15.19 -11.96
CA HIS A 152 6.65 -15.62 -13.33
C HIS A 152 7.12 -17.10 -13.36
N THR A 153 6.47 -17.92 -14.19
CA THR A 153 6.73 -19.36 -14.27
C THR A 153 7.11 -19.82 -15.67
N LYS A 154 6.57 -19.21 -16.72
CA LYS A 154 6.76 -19.65 -18.10
C LYS A 154 6.74 -18.50 -19.08
N THR A 155 7.57 -18.58 -20.14
CA THR A 155 7.55 -17.66 -21.28
C THR A 155 7.52 -18.46 -22.58
N GLU A 156 6.59 -18.11 -23.47
CA GLU A 156 6.46 -18.67 -24.83
C GLU A 156 6.23 -17.53 -25.84
N GLY A 157 7.30 -17.01 -26.38
CA GLY A 157 7.25 -15.82 -27.24
C GLY A 157 6.79 -14.59 -26.48
N SER A 158 5.69 -13.95 -26.91
CA SER A 158 5.06 -12.82 -26.19
C SER A 158 4.14 -13.27 -25.06
N ARG A 159 3.87 -14.57 -24.92
CA ARG A 159 3.00 -15.09 -23.86
C ARG A 159 3.81 -15.44 -22.62
N VAL A 160 3.36 -14.91 -21.49
CA VAL A 160 4.02 -15.08 -20.20
C VAL A 160 3.00 -15.54 -19.17
N THR A 161 3.33 -16.57 -18.40
CA THR A 161 2.46 -17.11 -17.35
C THR A 161 3.01 -16.74 -15.98
N TYR A 162 2.14 -16.22 -15.13
CA TYR A 162 2.39 -15.97 -13.71
C TYR A 162 1.50 -16.87 -12.88
N ALA A 163 2.02 -17.42 -11.80
CA ALA A 163 1.29 -18.36 -10.95
C ALA A 163 1.48 -18.04 -9.46
N LEU A 164 0.50 -18.49 -8.67
CA LEU A 164 0.47 -18.38 -7.21
C LEU A 164 -0.14 -19.64 -6.62
N ASP A 165 0.53 -20.19 -5.62
CA ASP A 165 -0.07 -21.13 -4.68
C ASP A 165 -0.62 -20.33 -3.49
N TYR A 166 -1.90 -20.46 -3.22
CA TYR A 166 -2.58 -19.73 -2.15
C TYR A 166 -3.32 -20.70 -1.23
N THR A 167 -3.20 -20.48 0.07
CA THR A 167 -3.93 -21.21 1.10
C THR A 167 -4.69 -20.19 1.94
N PRO A 168 -6.04 -20.14 1.85
CA PRO A 168 -6.84 -19.25 2.69
C PRO A 168 -6.68 -19.59 4.17
N ASP A 169 -6.54 -18.59 5.01
CA ASP A 169 -6.42 -18.67 6.47
C ASP A 169 -7.64 -18.10 7.20
N GLU A 170 -8.51 -17.39 6.48
CA GLU A 170 -9.71 -16.78 7.02
C GLU A 170 -10.96 -17.26 6.29
N ALA A 171 -12.05 -17.47 7.06
CA ALA A 171 -13.38 -17.77 6.52
C ALA A 171 -14.16 -16.47 6.27
N GLY A 172 -14.88 -16.41 5.15
CA GLY A 172 -15.68 -15.24 4.80
C GLY A 172 -16.08 -15.22 3.33
N THR A 173 -16.75 -14.16 2.94
CA THR A 173 -17.04 -13.86 1.53
C THR A 173 -16.12 -12.75 1.06
N PHE A 174 -15.29 -13.06 0.08
CA PHE A 174 -14.29 -12.16 -0.46
C PHE A 174 -14.43 -12.04 -1.97
N ASP A 175 -14.22 -10.85 -2.48
CA ASP A 175 -13.99 -10.61 -3.89
C ASP A 175 -12.51 -10.81 -4.21
N VAL A 176 -12.23 -11.52 -5.29
CA VAL A 176 -10.86 -11.77 -5.75
C VAL A 176 -10.70 -11.28 -7.17
N ALA A 177 -9.69 -10.45 -7.40
CA ALA A 177 -9.32 -9.95 -8.72
C ALA A 177 -7.82 -10.06 -8.94
N LEU A 178 -7.39 -10.16 -10.20
CA LEU A 178 -5.99 -10.06 -10.57
C LEU A 178 -5.69 -8.66 -11.07
N ARG A 179 -4.65 -8.05 -10.53
CA ARG A 179 -4.16 -6.73 -10.93
C ARG A 179 -2.83 -6.86 -11.64
N ILE A 180 -2.76 -6.36 -12.88
CA ILE A 180 -1.57 -6.33 -13.73
C ILE A 180 -1.08 -4.90 -13.79
N PHE A 181 0.22 -4.68 -13.56
CA PHE A 181 0.82 -3.35 -13.50
C PHE A 181 2.29 -3.38 -13.93
N PRO A 182 2.86 -2.26 -14.39
CA PRO A 182 4.28 -2.19 -14.71
C PRO A 182 5.15 -2.20 -13.46
N VAL A 183 6.29 -2.88 -13.54
CA VAL A 183 7.29 -2.97 -12.46
C VAL A 183 8.64 -2.51 -12.96
N ASN A 184 9.29 -1.66 -12.17
CA ASN A 184 10.70 -1.32 -12.35
C ASN A 184 11.33 -1.11 -10.97
N PRO A 185 12.48 -1.74 -10.66
CA PRO A 185 13.12 -1.66 -9.36
C PRO A 185 13.55 -0.23 -8.97
N HIS A 186 13.70 0.64 -9.96
CA HIS A 186 14.07 2.04 -9.75
C HIS A 186 12.88 2.98 -9.54
N LEU A 187 11.64 2.51 -9.59
CA LEU A 187 10.49 3.30 -9.16
C LEU A 187 10.38 3.32 -7.64
N PRO A 188 10.27 4.49 -7.00
CA PRO A 188 10.13 4.58 -5.54
C PRO A 188 8.80 4.00 -5.04
N HIS A 189 7.78 4.10 -5.88
CA HIS A 189 6.45 3.54 -5.63
C HIS A 189 5.75 3.19 -6.94
N ARG A 190 4.90 2.16 -6.93
CA ARG A 190 4.13 1.77 -8.14
C ARG A 190 3.24 2.89 -8.69
N MET A 191 2.75 3.78 -7.84
CA MET A 191 1.91 4.93 -8.24
C MET A 191 2.67 6.00 -9.04
N ASP A 192 4.02 5.97 -9.07
CA ASP A 192 4.80 6.86 -9.94
C ASP A 192 4.66 6.53 -11.43
N PHE A 193 4.08 5.37 -11.72
CA PHE A 193 3.70 4.97 -13.07
C PHE A 193 2.41 4.13 -13.01
N ALA A 194 1.28 4.81 -12.83
CA ALA A 194 -0.01 4.26 -12.47
C ALA A 194 -0.79 3.66 -13.65
N LEU A 195 -0.17 2.75 -14.41
CA LEU A 195 -0.88 1.93 -15.39
C LEU A 195 -1.38 0.64 -14.73
N VAL A 196 -2.61 0.22 -15.04
CA VAL A 196 -3.22 -0.97 -14.46
C VAL A 196 -4.18 -1.62 -15.42
N LYS A 197 -4.24 -2.97 -15.37
CA LYS A 197 -5.31 -3.78 -15.95
C LYS A 197 -5.83 -4.76 -14.92
N TRP A 198 -7.09 -5.13 -15.03
CA TRP A 198 -7.77 -6.05 -14.13
C TRP A 198 -8.28 -7.29 -14.86
N ALA A 199 -8.29 -8.43 -14.16
CA ALA A 199 -8.86 -9.70 -14.58
C ALA A 199 -9.70 -10.33 -13.46
#